data_e147c702d79dbb7fb58df9588f4de2fa
#
_entry.id   e147c702d79dbb7fb58df9588f4de2fa
#
_cell.length_a   1.000
_cell.length_b   1.000
_cell.length_c   1.000
_cell.angle_alpha   90.00
_cell.angle_beta   90.00
_cell.angle_gamma   90.00
#
_symmetry.space_group_name_H-M   'P 1'
#
loop_
_entity.id
_entity.type
_entity.pdbx_description
1 polymer ?
#
loop_
_entity_poly.entity_id
_entity_poly.type
_entity_poly.pdbx_seq_one_letter_code
_entity_poly.pdbx_strand_id
1 'polypeptide(L)'
;SASYTAENAQPYQYDGDLINDFFEKRYSLNKNTLSIIHLWGQHVNAELRYPHTAKFNHFTADSVKVKHQWLTKEMRKKIAHYDNATYYNDACMGKILNHYRNANAVIVYLSDHGEEIYDWRPSMGRKIDPMGKNVVKYQFDIPFVVWCSDKYKAKHPEIVKAIRAAVNKPMSSDI
;
A
#
# COMPACT_ATOMS: atom_id res chain seq x y z
N SER A 1 -24.79 8.79 -8.32
CA SER A 1 -23.49 8.32 -7.81
C SER A 1 -22.80 9.47 -7.07
N ALA A 2 -22.10 9.16 -6.00
CA ALA A 2 -21.24 10.10 -5.28
C ALA A 2 -19.79 9.61 -5.36
N SER A 3 -18.86 10.53 -5.56
CA SER A 3 -17.44 10.25 -5.57
C SER A 3 -16.76 11.03 -4.46
N TYR A 4 -15.85 10.38 -3.75
CA TYR A 4 -15.04 11.00 -2.70
C TYR A 4 -13.57 10.73 -3.00
N THR A 5 -12.76 11.77 -2.89
CA THR A 5 -11.30 11.68 -2.97
C THR A 5 -10.73 12.18 -1.66
N ALA A 6 -9.81 11.43 -1.08
CA ALA A 6 -9.06 11.81 0.09
C ALA A 6 -7.57 11.62 -0.17
N GLU A 7 -6.79 12.65 0.11
CA GLU A 7 -5.35 12.66 -0.05
C GLU A 7 -4.69 12.99 1.28
N ASN A 8 -3.68 12.23 1.65
CA ASN A 8 -2.89 12.53 2.83
C ASN A 8 -1.76 13.52 2.49
N ALA A 9 -2.13 14.77 2.31
CA ALA A 9 -1.16 15.85 2.11
C ALA A 9 -0.99 16.70 3.37
N GLN A 10 -2.09 17.25 3.87
CA GLN A 10 -2.21 18.07 5.07
C GLN A 10 -3.68 18.17 5.42
N PRO A 11 -4.10 18.16 6.67
CA PRO A 11 -3.30 18.27 7.90
C PRO A 11 -2.98 16.92 8.57
N TYR A 12 -3.10 15.80 7.89
CA TYR A 12 -2.94 14.49 8.53
C TYR A 12 -1.46 14.15 8.69
N GLN A 13 -1.09 13.70 9.89
CA GLN A 13 0.26 13.24 10.17
C GLN A 13 0.51 11.83 9.60
N TYR A 14 -0.48 10.95 9.74
CA TYR A 14 -0.41 9.56 9.31
C TYR A 14 -1.65 9.16 8.51
N ASP A 15 -1.49 8.17 7.63
CA ASP A 15 -2.59 7.64 6.80
C ASP A 15 -3.78 7.15 7.64
N GLY A 16 -3.52 6.61 8.84
CA GLY A 16 -4.57 6.19 9.74
C GLY A 16 -5.47 7.32 10.22
N ASP A 17 -4.96 8.55 10.34
CA ASP A 17 -5.72 9.73 10.73
C ASP A 17 -6.64 10.16 9.59
N LEU A 18 -6.11 10.19 8.36
CA LEU A 18 -6.91 10.40 7.15
C LEU A 18 -8.06 9.40 7.04
N ILE A 19 -7.78 8.11 7.22
CA ILE A 19 -8.77 7.04 7.12
C ILE A 19 -9.86 7.20 8.17
N ASN A 20 -9.50 7.52 9.42
CA ASN A 20 -10.46 7.75 10.48
C ASN A 20 -11.36 8.94 10.16
N ASP A 21 -10.78 10.09 9.80
CA ASP A 21 -11.52 11.29 9.43
C ASP A 21 -12.46 11.05 8.23
N PHE A 22 -11.96 10.31 7.23
CA PHE A 22 -12.75 9.96 6.07
C PHE A 22 -13.97 9.10 6.44
N PHE A 23 -13.83 8.13 7.35
CA PHE A 23 -14.93 7.28 7.79
C PHE A 23 -15.91 8.00 8.70
N GLU A 24 -15.46 8.92 9.55
CA GLU A 24 -16.32 9.67 10.47
C GLU A 24 -17.19 10.71 9.74
N LYS A 25 -16.66 11.36 8.72
CA LYS A 25 -17.29 12.55 8.13
C LYS A 25 -18.12 12.30 6.88
N ARG A 26 -18.00 11.16 6.19
CA ARG A 26 -18.38 11.12 4.77
C ARG A 26 -19.27 9.97 4.32
N TYR A 27 -19.87 9.17 5.18
CA TYR A 27 -20.53 7.95 4.72
C TYR A 27 -22.04 7.86 4.83
N SER A 28 -22.66 7.65 3.65
CA SER A 28 -23.84 6.83 3.51
C SER A 28 -23.52 5.67 2.55
N LEU A 29 -23.34 4.47 3.08
CA LEU A 29 -23.19 3.24 2.29
C LEU A 29 -24.48 2.84 1.53
N ASN A 30 -25.51 3.67 1.57
CA ASN A 30 -26.82 3.43 0.94
C ASN A 30 -26.90 3.89 -0.52
N LYS A 31 -25.83 4.48 -1.06
CA LYS A 31 -25.74 4.96 -2.44
C LYS A 31 -24.57 4.33 -3.16
N ASN A 32 -24.66 4.20 -4.48
CA ASN A 32 -23.51 3.84 -5.29
C ASN A 32 -22.45 4.94 -5.16
N THR A 33 -21.31 4.59 -4.58
CA THR A 33 -20.23 5.53 -4.26
C THR A 33 -18.92 5.00 -4.83
N LEU A 34 -18.14 5.85 -5.46
CA LEU A 34 -16.73 5.65 -5.71
C LEU A 34 -15.96 6.44 -4.66
N SER A 35 -15.08 5.77 -3.93
CA SER A 35 -14.17 6.39 -2.98
C SER A 35 -12.73 6.19 -3.45
N ILE A 36 -11.98 7.26 -3.55
CA ILE A 36 -10.56 7.23 -3.87
C ILE A 36 -9.83 7.74 -2.62
N ILE A 37 -8.96 6.90 -2.06
CA ILE A 37 -8.17 7.21 -0.87
C ILE A 37 -6.70 7.15 -1.28
N HIS A 38 -6.04 8.29 -1.37
CA HIS A 38 -4.64 8.38 -1.73
C HIS A 38 -3.80 8.46 -0.45
N LEU A 39 -3.07 7.39 -0.19
CA LEU A 39 -2.23 7.23 1.00
C LEU A 39 -0.78 7.59 0.69
N TRP A 40 -0.05 8.04 1.70
CA TRP A 40 1.40 8.18 1.63
C TRP A 40 2.11 6.82 1.56
N GLY A 41 1.57 5.82 2.25
CA GLY A 41 2.16 4.48 2.30
C GLY A 41 3.61 4.50 2.78
N GLN A 42 4.51 4.02 1.94
CA GLN A 42 5.95 3.95 2.21
C GLN A 42 6.76 5.06 1.54
N HIS A 43 6.12 6.15 1.12
CA HIS A 43 6.79 7.26 0.43
C HIS A 43 8.07 7.71 1.15
N VAL A 44 9.04 8.22 0.40
CA VAL A 44 10.37 8.63 0.87
C VAL A 44 10.34 9.38 2.19
N ASN A 45 11.37 9.13 3.02
CA ASN A 45 11.45 9.29 4.46
C ASN A 45 10.43 8.42 5.19
N ALA A 46 10.46 7.11 4.89
CA ALA A 46 9.58 6.10 5.47
C ALA A 46 9.49 6.17 7.01
N GLU A 47 10.54 6.63 7.69
CA GLU A 47 10.53 6.88 9.14
C GLU A 47 9.43 7.87 9.58
N LEU A 48 8.97 8.74 8.69
CA LEU A 48 7.91 9.72 8.96
C LEU A 48 6.50 9.20 8.60
N ARG A 49 6.38 7.97 8.08
CA ARG A 49 5.13 7.44 7.53
C ARG A 49 4.35 6.54 8.47
N TYR A 50 4.85 6.29 9.67
CA TYR A 50 4.18 5.47 10.67
C TYR A 50 4.38 6.05 12.09
N PRO A 51 3.43 5.84 13.02
CA PRO A 51 3.57 6.28 14.40
C PRO A 51 4.63 5.43 15.11
N HIS A 52 5.59 6.07 15.77
CA HIS A 52 6.68 5.43 16.51
C HIS A 52 6.22 4.86 17.85
N THR A 53 5.20 4.01 17.81
CA THR A 53 4.68 3.28 18.98
C THR A 53 5.32 1.89 19.05
N ALA A 54 5.24 1.24 20.20
CA ALA A 54 5.72 -0.13 20.37
C ALA A 54 5.10 -1.10 19.37
N LYS A 55 3.86 -0.85 18.95
CA LYS A 55 3.16 -1.67 17.94
C LYS A 55 3.80 -1.58 16.56
N PHE A 56 4.17 -0.38 16.11
CA PHE A 56 4.62 -0.13 14.75
C PHE A 56 6.13 0.05 14.61
N ASN A 57 6.85 0.13 15.72
CA ASN A 57 8.31 0.06 15.76
C ASN A 57 8.78 -1.40 15.88
N HIS A 58 8.27 -2.25 15.01
CA HIS A 58 8.44 -3.70 15.08
C HIS A 58 9.79 -4.16 14.51
N PHE A 59 10.23 -3.57 13.40
CA PHE A 59 11.48 -3.91 12.75
C PHE A 59 12.60 -2.96 13.18
N THR A 60 13.80 -3.52 13.37
CA THR A 60 15.03 -2.79 13.73
C THR A 60 16.14 -3.10 12.73
N ALA A 61 17.24 -2.34 12.77
CA ALA A 61 18.40 -2.62 11.93
C ALA A 61 18.92 -4.07 12.08
N ASP A 62 18.76 -4.66 13.26
CA ASP A 62 19.22 -6.03 13.56
C ASP A 62 18.25 -7.09 13.02
N SER A 63 16.97 -6.75 12.82
CA SER A 63 15.98 -7.66 12.24
C SER A 63 16.08 -7.80 10.72
N VAL A 64 16.83 -6.91 10.04
CA VAL A 64 17.01 -6.94 8.59
C VAL A 64 17.79 -8.17 8.16
N LYS A 65 17.15 -9.08 7.41
CA LYS A 65 17.72 -10.37 7.01
C LYS A 65 18.66 -10.28 5.79
N VAL A 66 18.58 -9.22 5.02
CA VAL A 66 19.44 -9.01 3.83
C VAL A 66 20.90 -8.90 4.25
N LYS A 67 21.78 -9.71 3.61
CA LYS A 67 23.18 -9.86 3.99
C LYS A 67 24.16 -9.42 2.90
N HIS A 68 23.89 -8.29 2.25
CA HIS A 68 24.89 -7.71 1.36
C HIS A 68 26.07 -7.15 2.16
N GLN A 69 27.30 -7.41 1.75
CA GLN A 69 28.53 -6.97 2.45
C GLN A 69 28.64 -5.45 2.53
N TRP A 70 28.04 -4.73 1.61
CA TRP A 70 28.05 -3.26 1.56
C TRP A 70 26.97 -2.60 2.42
N LEU A 71 26.04 -3.36 3.03
CA LEU A 71 25.00 -2.81 3.90
C LEU A 71 25.57 -2.30 5.21
N THR A 72 25.58 -0.98 5.37
CA THR A 72 25.94 -0.32 6.62
C THR A 72 24.79 -0.43 7.65
N LYS A 73 25.09 -0.13 8.91
CA LYS A 73 24.05 -0.06 9.98
C LYS A 73 22.97 0.98 9.64
N GLU A 74 23.37 2.11 9.05
CA GLU A 74 22.42 3.16 8.67
C GLU A 74 21.50 2.71 7.52
N MET A 75 22.02 1.99 6.53
CA MET A 75 21.19 1.41 5.47
C MET A 75 20.19 0.39 6.04
N ARG A 76 20.63 -0.46 6.97
CA ARG A 76 19.73 -1.40 7.65
C ARG A 76 18.63 -0.70 8.45
N LYS A 77 18.96 0.43 9.08
CA LYS A 77 17.97 1.26 9.78
C LYS A 77 16.91 1.81 8.81
N LYS A 78 17.33 2.28 7.63
CA LYS A 78 16.39 2.74 6.59
C LYS A 78 15.49 1.62 6.07
N ILE A 79 16.04 0.42 5.85
CA ILE A 79 15.22 -0.77 5.50
C ILE A 79 14.19 -1.04 6.61
N ALA A 80 14.61 -1.03 7.87
CA ALA A 80 13.70 -1.26 8.99
C ALA A 80 12.57 -0.21 9.08
N HIS A 81 12.86 1.06 8.79
CA HIS A 81 11.83 2.10 8.72
C HIS A 81 10.83 1.85 7.57
N TYR A 82 11.33 1.41 6.42
CA TYR A 82 10.47 1.04 5.29
C TYR A 82 9.57 -0.15 5.64
N ASP A 83 10.11 -1.18 6.28
CA ASP A 83 9.35 -2.34 6.75
C ASP A 83 8.29 -1.95 7.78
N ASN A 84 8.61 -1.05 8.72
CA ASN A 84 7.66 -0.52 9.70
C ASN A 84 6.54 0.30 9.04
N ALA A 85 6.87 1.12 8.04
CA ALA A 85 5.88 1.87 7.26
C ALA A 85 4.96 0.92 6.47
N THR A 86 5.51 -0.16 5.90
CA THR A 86 4.75 -1.22 5.22
C THR A 86 3.81 -1.93 6.20
N TYR A 87 4.29 -2.27 7.38
CA TYR A 87 3.48 -2.89 8.44
C TYR A 87 2.34 -1.97 8.91
N TYR A 88 2.59 -0.67 9.00
CA TYR A 88 1.56 0.30 9.32
C TYR A 88 0.55 0.46 8.17
N ASN A 89 1.00 0.49 6.93
CA ASN A 89 0.13 0.55 5.75
C ASN A 89 -0.80 -0.69 5.69
N ASP A 90 -0.29 -1.88 5.98
CA ASP A 90 -1.12 -3.09 6.10
C ASP A 90 -2.23 -2.93 7.15
N ALA A 91 -1.90 -2.36 8.32
CA ALA A 91 -2.90 -2.06 9.35
C ALA A 91 -3.94 -1.03 8.88
N CYS A 92 -3.54 -0.04 8.08
CA CYS A 92 -4.44 0.93 7.45
C CYS A 92 -5.37 0.25 6.45
N MET A 93 -4.84 -0.62 5.59
CA MET A 93 -5.64 -1.43 4.68
C MET A 93 -6.61 -2.33 5.42
N GLY A 94 -6.18 -2.96 6.52
CA GLY A 94 -7.05 -3.75 7.39
C GLY A 94 -8.26 -2.96 7.91
N LYS A 95 -8.08 -1.68 8.28
CA LYS A 95 -9.20 -0.79 8.67
C LYS A 95 -10.16 -0.56 7.51
N ILE A 96 -9.65 -0.29 6.31
CA ILE A 96 -10.47 -0.05 5.11
C ILE A 96 -11.28 -1.30 4.77
N LEU A 97 -10.65 -2.46 4.71
CA LEU A 97 -11.32 -3.74 4.44
C LEU A 97 -12.42 -4.04 5.46
N ASN A 98 -12.12 -3.81 6.75
CA ASN A 98 -13.09 -4.05 7.82
C ASN A 98 -14.29 -3.11 7.73
N HIS A 99 -14.07 -1.84 7.37
CA HIS A 99 -15.16 -0.86 7.20
C HIS A 99 -16.15 -1.31 6.12
N TYR A 100 -15.66 -1.83 5.00
CA TYR A 100 -16.48 -2.26 3.88
C TYR A 100 -16.93 -3.73 3.93
N ARG A 101 -16.53 -4.49 4.95
CA ARG A 101 -16.80 -5.94 5.06
C ARG A 101 -18.28 -6.30 4.84
N ASN A 102 -19.19 -5.52 5.42
CA ASN A 102 -20.63 -5.77 5.37
C ASN A 102 -21.35 -4.97 4.26
N ALA A 103 -20.64 -4.20 3.46
CA ALA A 103 -21.18 -3.49 2.31
C ALA A 103 -21.18 -4.38 1.06
N ASN A 104 -21.92 -4.01 0.02
CA ASN A 104 -21.75 -4.57 -1.33
C ASN A 104 -20.62 -3.78 -2.00
N ALA A 105 -19.37 -4.22 -1.82
CA ALA A 105 -18.19 -3.44 -2.16
C ALA A 105 -17.09 -4.24 -2.83
N VAL A 106 -16.37 -3.54 -3.71
CA VAL A 106 -15.08 -3.96 -4.28
C VAL A 106 -14.05 -2.92 -3.88
N ILE A 107 -12.88 -3.36 -3.46
CA ILE A 107 -11.73 -2.51 -3.17
C ILE A 107 -10.61 -2.92 -4.11
N VAL A 108 -10.03 -1.94 -4.79
CA VAL A 108 -8.80 -2.08 -5.57
C VAL A 108 -7.71 -1.34 -4.83
N TYR A 109 -6.64 -2.05 -4.49
CA TYR A 109 -5.44 -1.49 -3.90
C TYR A 109 -4.27 -1.69 -4.84
N LEU A 110 -3.54 -0.62 -5.10
CA LEU A 110 -2.34 -0.63 -5.91
C LEU A 110 -1.39 0.47 -5.44
N SER A 111 -0.11 0.31 -5.73
CA SER A 111 0.87 1.40 -5.65
C SER A 111 0.97 2.08 -7.02
N ASP A 112 1.36 3.35 -7.05
CA ASP A 112 1.68 4.10 -8.27
C ASP A 112 3.02 3.64 -8.87
N HIS A 113 3.97 3.19 -8.04
CA HIS A 113 5.27 2.66 -8.42
C HIS A 113 5.86 1.80 -7.31
N GLY A 114 6.88 1.01 -7.63
CA GLY A 114 7.76 0.36 -6.68
C GLY A 114 8.87 1.30 -6.19
N GLU A 115 9.67 0.84 -5.25
CA GLU A 115 10.82 1.56 -4.72
C GLU A 115 11.95 0.58 -4.37
N GLU A 116 13.16 0.87 -4.82
CA GLU A 116 14.35 0.12 -4.48
C GLU A 116 14.84 0.51 -3.08
N ILE A 117 15.04 -0.48 -2.21
CA ILE A 117 15.46 -0.27 -0.82
C ILE A 117 16.72 -1.10 -0.53
N TYR A 118 17.82 -0.78 -1.20
CA TYR A 118 19.08 -1.52 -1.08
C TYR A 118 18.99 -3.01 -1.44
N ASP A 119 18.09 -3.38 -2.36
CA ASP A 119 17.79 -4.78 -2.70
C ASP A 119 18.93 -5.48 -3.44
N TRP A 120 19.63 -4.78 -4.33
CA TRP A 120 20.67 -5.38 -5.18
C TRP A 120 21.90 -4.48 -5.40
N ARG A 121 21.83 -3.21 -5.01
CA ARG A 121 22.93 -2.24 -5.08
C ARG A 121 22.83 -1.27 -3.89
N PRO A 122 23.89 -0.50 -3.56
CA PRO A 122 23.85 0.48 -2.47
C PRO A 122 23.08 1.75 -2.87
N SER A 123 21.82 1.56 -3.26
CA SER A 123 20.92 2.64 -3.70
C SER A 123 19.54 2.47 -3.09
N MET A 124 18.87 3.60 -2.85
CA MET A 124 17.51 3.69 -2.38
C MET A 124 16.74 4.70 -3.23
N GLY A 125 15.46 4.44 -3.46
CA GLY A 125 14.57 5.29 -4.25
C GLY A 125 14.47 4.85 -5.71
N ARG A 126 14.09 5.78 -6.58
CA ARG A 126 13.81 5.52 -8.00
C ARG A 126 14.97 6.01 -8.88
N LYS A 127 15.99 5.21 -9.04
CA LYS A 127 17.13 5.48 -9.93
C LYS A 127 17.08 4.50 -11.10
N ILE A 128 16.60 4.95 -12.23
CA ILE A 128 16.41 4.12 -13.44
C ILE A 128 17.69 3.89 -14.25
N ASP A 129 18.78 4.57 -13.95
CA ASP A 129 20.06 4.38 -14.67
C ASP A 129 21.05 3.54 -13.83
N PRO A 130 21.64 2.51 -14.40
CA PRO A 130 21.31 1.93 -15.71
C PRO A 130 20.02 1.11 -15.69
N MET A 131 19.20 1.26 -16.73
CA MET A 131 17.97 0.47 -16.88
C MET A 131 18.31 -1.02 -17.03
N GLY A 132 17.56 -1.90 -16.38
CA GLY A 132 17.76 -3.33 -16.42
C GLY A 132 16.74 -4.11 -15.62
N LYS A 133 16.82 -5.44 -15.65
CA LYS A 133 15.83 -6.34 -15.00
C LYS A 133 15.59 -6.03 -13.52
N ASN A 134 16.65 -5.67 -12.78
CA ASN A 134 16.52 -5.35 -11.37
C ASN A 134 15.79 -4.02 -11.16
N VAL A 135 16.01 -3.01 -12.01
CA VAL A 135 15.27 -1.76 -11.95
C VAL A 135 13.78 -2.03 -12.20
N VAL A 136 13.45 -2.81 -13.24
CA VAL A 136 12.05 -3.20 -13.51
C VAL A 136 11.46 -3.90 -12.29
N LYS A 137 12.13 -4.93 -11.77
CA LYS A 137 11.65 -5.72 -10.65
C LYS A 137 11.36 -4.90 -9.39
N TYR A 138 12.22 -3.96 -9.02
CA TYR A 138 12.11 -3.26 -7.73
C TYR A 138 11.42 -1.90 -7.83
N GLN A 139 11.37 -1.30 -9.01
CA GLN A 139 10.81 0.05 -9.16
C GLN A 139 9.53 0.10 -9.99
N PHE A 140 9.18 -0.96 -10.72
CA PHE A 140 7.99 -1.01 -11.56
C PHE A 140 7.02 -2.14 -11.19
N ASP A 141 7.50 -3.26 -10.64
CA ASP A 141 6.59 -4.28 -10.12
C ASP A 141 5.89 -3.76 -8.87
N ILE A 142 4.57 -3.67 -8.92
CA ILE A 142 3.74 -3.15 -7.85
C ILE A 142 2.72 -4.18 -7.38
N PRO A 143 2.30 -4.12 -6.11
CA PRO A 143 1.15 -4.90 -5.67
C PRO A 143 -0.12 -4.38 -6.35
N PHE A 144 -0.92 -5.32 -6.85
CA PHE A 144 -2.26 -5.05 -7.36
C PHE A 144 -3.23 -6.04 -6.73
N VAL A 145 -4.12 -5.56 -5.87
CA VAL A 145 -5.03 -6.39 -5.10
C VAL A 145 -6.47 -5.98 -5.37
N VAL A 146 -7.31 -6.96 -5.69
CA VAL A 146 -8.77 -6.77 -5.79
C VAL A 146 -9.43 -7.57 -4.67
N TRP A 147 -10.07 -6.88 -3.75
CA TRP A 147 -10.86 -7.48 -2.70
C TRP A 147 -12.35 -7.27 -2.95
N CYS A 148 -13.14 -8.33 -2.75
CA CYS A 148 -14.59 -8.28 -2.86
C CYS A 148 -15.22 -8.71 -1.54
N SER A 149 -16.18 -7.94 -1.04
CA SER A 149 -16.97 -8.30 0.14
C SER A 149 -17.82 -9.57 -0.14
N ASP A 150 -18.24 -10.25 0.92
CA ASP A 150 -19.08 -11.44 0.74
C ASP A 150 -20.43 -11.14 0.09
N LYS A 151 -21.02 -9.97 0.39
CA LYS A 151 -22.22 -9.52 -0.31
C LYS A 151 -22.00 -9.30 -1.80
N TYR A 152 -20.84 -8.72 -2.18
CA TYR A 152 -20.49 -8.54 -3.59
C TYR A 152 -20.29 -9.88 -4.31
N LYS A 153 -19.55 -10.80 -3.67
CA LYS A 153 -19.32 -12.15 -4.21
C LYS A 153 -20.62 -12.90 -4.46
N ALA A 154 -21.57 -12.81 -3.52
CA ALA A 154 -22.87 -13.45 -3.66
C ALA A 154 -23.72 -12.83 -4.79
N LYS A 155 -23.63 -11.50 -4.97
CA LYS A 155 -24.43 -10.76 -5.96
C LYS A 155 -23.83 -10.82 -7.37
N HIS A 156 -22.50 -10.96 -7.50
CA HIS A 156 -21.78 -10.89 -8.76
C HIS A 156 -20.77 -12.04 -8.94
N PRO A 157 -21.23 -13.32 -8.86
CA PRO A 157 -20.34 -14.49 -8.88
C PRO A 157 -19.51 -14.59 -10.16
N GLU A 158 -20.07 -14.21 -11.32
CA GLU A 158 -19.38 -14.27 -12.61
C GLU A 158 -18.24 -13.24 -12.70
N ILE A 159 -18.43 -12.05 -12.14
CA ILE A 159 -17.37 -11.03 -12.08
C ILE A 159 -16.23 -11.52 -11.19
N VAL A 160 -16.56 -12.09 -10.02
CA VAL A 160 -15.55 -12.64 -9.09
C VAL A 160 -14.79 -13.79 -9.73
N LYS A 161 -15.45 -14.66 -10.50
CA LYS A 161 -14.82 -15.74 -11.26
C LYS A 161 -13.85 -15.18 -12.31
N ALA A 162 -14.24 -14.14 -13.04
CA ALA A 162 -13.38 -13.48 -14.02
C ALA A 162 -12.14 -12.82 -13.37
N ILE A 163 -12.31 -12.13 -12.23
CA ILE A 163 -11.21 -11.55 -11.45
C ILE A 163 -10.22 -12.65 -11.02
N ARG A 164 -10.71 -13.76 -10.47
CA ARG A 164 -9.86 -14.89 -10.06
C ARG A 164 -9.10 -15.52 -11.23
N ALA A 165 -9.72 -15.60 -12.40
CA ALA A 165 -9.08 -16.14 -13.60
C ALA A 165 -7.98 -15.21 -14.15
N ALA A 166 -7.96 -13.96 -13.73
CA ALA A 166 -6.97 -12.96 -14.14
C ALA A 166 -5.75 -12.86 -13.21
N VAL A 167 -5.75 -13.50 -12.04
CA VAL A 167 -4.72 -13.35 -10.99
C VAL A 167 -3.29 -13.53 -11.47
N ASN A 168 -3.05 -14.42 -12.45
CA ASN A 168 -1.70 -14.68 -12.96
C ASN A 168 -1.45 -14.06 -14.36
N LYS A 169 -2.31 -13.15 -14.79
CA LYS A 169 -2.12 -12.45 -16.07
C LYS A 169 -1.31 -11.18 -15.84
N PRO A 170 -0.30 -10.90 -16.69
CA PRO A 170 0.38 -9.63 -16.64
C PRO A 170 -0.61 -8.49 -16.81
N MET A 171 -0.45 -7.45 -16.01
CA MET A 171 -1.22 -6.21 -16.09
C MET A 171 -0.25 -5.03 -16.10
N SER A 172 -0.65 -3.96 -16.81
CA SER A 172 -0.04 -2.65 -16.72
C SER A 172 -1.03 -1.67 -16.08
N SER A 173 -0.53 -0.72 -15.33
CA SER A 173 -1.32 0.40 -14.82
C SER A 173 -1.56 1.48 -15.89
N ASP A 174 -0.91 1.38 -17.04
CA ASP A 174 -1.12 2.26 -18.18
C ASP A 174 -2.47 1.95 -18.83
N ILE A 175 -3.27 2.99 -18.98
CA ILE A 175 -4.56 2.95 -19.64
C ILE A 175 -4.44 3.60 -21.02
#